data_2912a1c785762123bc82e0dad0b63c88
#
_entry.id   2912a1c785762123bc82e0dad0b63c88
#
_cell.length_a   1.000
_cell.length_b   1.000
_cell.length_c   1.000
_cell.angle_alpha   90.00
_cell.angle_beta   90.00
_cell.angle_gamma   90.00
#
_symmetry.space_group_name_H-M   'P 1'
#
loop_
_entity.id
_entity.type
_entity.pdbx_description
1 polymer ?
#
loop_
_entity_poly.entity_id
_entity_poly.type
_entity_poly.pdbx_seq_one_letter_code
_entity_poly.pdbx_strand_id
1 'polypeptide(L)'
;MLLAACGSGGDSTREPIAISDAWALATGVGQPNGAVYFTITSAADDTLEHVSVPDTIADHTELHDAVTRANGAVGMQQMTSGVPLGAGTAVTFTPGGMHVMLVELAQPLVVDDTFEVTLEFARADPITLPVVVVESSP
;
A
#
# COMPACT_ATOMS: atom_id res chain seq x y z
N MET A 1 30.00 1.19 28.28
CA MET A 1 29.54 1.13 27.68
C MET A 1 28.74 1.21 26.92
N LEU A 2 28.22 1.43 26.86
CA LEU A 2 27.49 1.55 26.31
C LEU A 2 27.05 1.49 25.33
N LEU A 3 26.96 1.34 25.06
CA LEU A 3 26.73 1.14 24.19
C LEU A 3 25.70 0.97 23.65
N ALA A 4 25.49 0.64 23.94
CA ALA A 4 24.35 0.30 23.69
C ALA A 4 23.53 1.08 22.98
N ALA A 5 23.32 1.82 23.51
CA ALA A 5 22.55 2.72 22.97
C ALA A 5 22.77 2.88 21.60
N CYS A 6 23.85 2.69 21.31
CA CYS A 6 24.15 2.94 20.04
C CYS A 6 23.36 2.18 19.12
N GLY A 7 23.25 1.03 19.32
CA GLY A 7 22.60 0.24 18.36
C GLY A 7 21.24 0.76 18.06
N SER A 8 20.59 1.16 19.05
CA SER A 8 19.24 1.58 18.79
C SER A 8 19.21 2.83 17.95
N GLY A 9 20.11 3.69 18.17
CA GLY A 9 20.11 4.88 17.38
C GLY A 9 20.27 4.58 15.91
N GLY A 10 21.16 3.68 15.60
CA GLY A 10 21.34 3.35 14.23
C GLY A 10 20.11 2.72 13.62
N ASP A 11 19.45 1.89 14.38
CA ASP A 11 18.24 1.27 13.86
C ASP A 11 17.20 2.31 13.56
N SER A 12 17.04 3.26 14.40
CA SER A 12 16.03 4.27 14.16
C SER A 12 16.28 5.03 12.91
N THR A 13 17.49 5.31 12.60
CA THR A 13 17.75 6.07 11.40
C THR A 13 17.51 5.25 10.15
N ARG A 14 17.54 3.92 10.26
CA ARG A 14 17.29 3.10 9.11
C ARG A 14 15.83 2.83 8.88
N GLU A 15 15.03 3.12 9.87
CA GLU A 15 13.67 2.70 9.84
C GLU A 15 12.74 3.86 9.70
N PRO A 16 12.64 4.44 8.56
CA PRO A 16 11.89 5.67 8.44
C PRO A 16 10.42 5.49 8.15
N ILE A 17 9.97 4.29 7.87
CA ILE A 17 8.60 4.14 7.35
C ILE A 17 7.74 3.34 8.30
N ALA A 18 6.56 3.88 8.61
CA ALA A 18 5.55 3.20 9.42
C ALA A 18 4.31 2.98 8.57
N ILE A 19 3.79 1.76 8.59
CA ILE A 19 2.59 1.40 7.85
C ILE A 19 1.59 0.82 8.84
N SER A 20 0.35 1.30 8.77
CA SER A 20 -0.70 0.84 9.67
C SER A 20 -1.99 0.58 8.93
N ASP A 21 -2.85 -0.23 9.55
CA ASP A 21 -4.22 -0.48 9.07
C ASP A 21 -4.27 -1.00 7.63
N ALA A 22 -3.43 -1.96 7.31
CA ALA A 22 -3.41 -2.54 5.97
C ALA A 22 -4.56 -3.54 5.85
N TRP A 23 -5.42 -3.33 4.85
CA TRP A 23 -6.60 -4.17 4.65
C TRP A 23 -6.99 -4.20 3.18
N ALA A 24 -7.79 -5.18 2.81
CA ALA A 24 -8.31 -5.31 1.46
C ALA A 24 -9.78 -5.67 1.55
N LEU A 25 -10.56 -5.26 0.56
CA LEU A 25 -11.97 -5.62 0.51
C LEU A 25 -12.15 -7.01 -0.08
N ALA A 26 -13.07 -7.78 0.50
CA ALA A 26 -13.43 -9.06 -0.07
C ALA A 26 -14.04 -8.87 -1.45
N THR A 27 -13.83 -9.85 -2.33
CA THR A 27 -14.35 -9.78 -3.69
C THR A 27 -15.26 -10.96 -3.96
N GLY A 28 -16.21 -10.76 -4.86
CA GLY A 28 -17.11 -11.83 -5.27
C GLY A 28 -16.51 -12.71 -6.35
N VAL A 29 -17.14 -13.85 -6.57
CA VAL A 29 -16.76 -14.73 -7.64
C VAL A 29 -16.94 -14.00 -8.98
N GLY A 30 -15.94 -14.09 -9.83
CA GLY A 30 -15.98 -13.44 -11.13
C GLY A 30 -15.52 -12.00 -11.13
N GLN A 31 -15.22 -11.44 -9.97
CA GLN A 31 -14.70 -10.08 -9.90
C GLN A 31 -13.20 -10.14 -10.20
N PRO A 32 -12.73 -9.47 -11.25
CA PRO A 32 -11.34 -9.66 -11.68
C PRO A 32 -10.32 -8.85 -10.90
N ASN A 33 -10.76 -7.79 -10.21
CA ASN A 33 -9.82 -6.88 -9.56
C ASN A 33 -10.18 -6.68 -8.10
N GLY A 34 -9.15 -6.40 -7.29
CA GLY A 34 -9.31 -6.05 -5.89
C GLY A 34 -8.53 -4.80 -5.57
N ALA A 35 -8.55 -4.41 -4.30
CA ALA A 35 -7.84 -3.21 -3.86
C ALA A 35 -7.31 -3.40 -2.46
N VAL A 36 -6.17 -2.77 -2.19
CA VAL A 36 -5.53 -2.77 -0.87
C VAL A 36 -5.39 -1.33 -0.40
N TYR A 37 -5.61 -1.12 0.88
CA TYR A 37 -5.56 0.20 1.52
C TYR A 37 -4.69 0.14 2.76
N PHE A 38 -4.03 1.24 3.06
CA PHE A 38 -3.22 1.37 4.28
C PHE A 38 -2.89 2.84 4.50
N THR A 39 -2.33 3.14 5.67
CA THR A 39 -1.77 4.46 5.97
C THR A 39 -0.27 4.31 6.09
N ILE A 40 0.47 5.19 5.43
CA ILE A 40 1.92 5.13 5.41
C ILE A 40 2.48 6.50 5.75
N THR A 41 3.48 6.51 6.63
CA THR A 41 4.18 7.73 7.02
C THR A 41 5.67 7.48 6.93
N SER A 42 6.37 8.35 6.21
CA SER A 42 7.82 8.27 6.10
C SER A 42 8.44 9.39 6.93
N ALA A 43 9.50 9.09 7.68
CA ALA A 43 10.19 10.10 8.47
C ALA A 43 11.01 11.03 7.57
N ALA A 44 11.38 10.58 6.40
CA ALA A 44 12.15 11.37 5.43
C ALA A 44 11.41 11.36 4.09
N ASP A 45 11.69 12.32 3.23
CA ASP A 45 11.10 12.34 1.90
C ASP A 45 11.47 11.07 1.14
N ASP A 46 10.48 10.44 0.53
CA ASP A 46 10.68 9.21 -0.22
C ASP A 46 9.56 9.09 -1.26
N THR A 47 9.57 8.02 -2.01
CA THR A 47 8.50 7.72 -2.97
C THR A 47 8.19 6.24 -2.87
N LEU A 48 6.90 5.92 -2.74
CA LEU A 48 6.44 4.54 -2.86
C LEU A 48 6.35 4.24 -4.35
N GLU A 49 7.26 3.43 -4.85
CA GLU A 49 7.39 3.21 -6.28
C GLU A 49 6.57 2.04 -6.79
N HIS A 50 6.44 1.01 -5.97
CA HIS A 50 5.77 -0.19 -6.43
C HIS A 50 5.26 -0.99 -5.26
N VAL A 51 4.16 -1.70 -5.49
CA VAL A 51 3.63 -2.65 -4.53
C VAL A 51 3.47 -3.96 -5.27
N SER A 52 3.85 -5.07 -4.65
CA SER A 52 3.73 -6.37 -5.29
C SER A 52 3.04 -7.36 -4.37
N VAL A 53 2.45 -8.37 -4.98
CA VAL A 53 1.79 -9.47 -4.28
C VAL A 53 2.22 -10.78 -4.93
N PRO A 54 2.07 -11.92 -4.23
CA PRO A 54 2.36 -13.20 -4.86
C PRO A 54 1.43 -13.49 -6.05
N ASP A 55 1.92 -14.25 -7.01
CA ASP A 55 1.13 -14.62 -8.19
C ASP A 55 -0.14 -15.38 -7.81
N THR A 56 -0.14 -16.02 -6.65
CA THR A 56 -1.32 -16.72 -6.17
C THR A 56 -2.44 -15.77 -5.76
N ILE A 57 -2.14 -14.49 -5.64
CA ILE A 57 -3.14 -13.48 -5.28
C ILE A 57 -3.63 -12.73 -6.51
N ALA A 58 -2.73 -12.20 -7.33
CA ALA A 58 -3.10 -11.43 -8.50
C ALA A 58 -1.97 -11.46 -9.52
N ASP A 59 -2.33 -11.17 -10.78
CA ASP A 59 -1.33 -11.13 -11.85
C ASP A 59 -0.33 -10.00 -11.64
N HIS A 60 -0.82 -8.82 -11.30
CA HIS A 60 0.04 -7.68 -10.99
C HIS A 60 -0.73 -6.63 -10.21
N THR A 61 -0.05 -5.57 -9.83
CA THR A 61 -0.66 -4.46 -9.09
C THR A 61 -0.42 -3.15 -9.81
N GLU A 62 -1.29 -2.18 -9.53
CA GLU A 62 -1.13 -0.81 -10.03
C GLU A 62 -1.47 0.16 -8.91
N LEU A 63 -0.79 1.29 -8.90
CA LEU A 63 -1.11 2.37 -7.97
C LEU A 63 -2.04 3.34 -8.69
N HIS A 64 -3.19 3.62 -8.08
CA HIS A 64 -4.19 4.48 -8.68
C HIS A 64 -4.62 5.58 -7.74
N ASP A 65 -5.05 6.70 -8.29
CA ASP A 65 -5.63 7.79 -7.52
C ASP A 65 -6.90 8.25 -8.21
N ALA A 66 -7.81 8.81 -7.43
CA ALA A 66 -9.01 9.40 -7.97
C ALA A 66 -8.70 10.82 -8.45
N VAL A 67 -9.21 11.16 -9.62
CA VAL A 67 -9.05 12.50 -10.16
C VAL A 67 -10.41 13.05 -10.53
N THR A 68 -10.60 14.36 -10.30
CA THR A 68 -11.82 15.04 -10.71
C THR A 68 -11.54 15.75 -12.01
N ARG A 69 -12.31 15.43 -13.03
CA ARG A 69 -12.14 16.01 -14.35
C ARG A 69 -12.85 17.36 -14.44
N ALA A 70 -12.56 18.11 -15.49
CA ALA A 70 -13.09 19.43 -15.65
C ALA A 70 -14.63 19.46 -15.65
N ASN A 71 -15.26 18.39 -16.14
CA ASN A 71 -16.71 18.30 -16.18
C ASN A 71 -17.34 17.81 -14.87
N GLY A 72 -16.52 17.67 -13.81
CA GLY A 72 -17.00 17.21 -12.52
C GLY A 72 -17.01 15.70 -12.34
N ALA A 73 -16.75 14.95 -13.39
CA ALA A 73 -16.72 13.49 -13.29
C ALA A 73 -15.47 13.05 -12.54
N VAL A 74 -15.59 11.96 -11.78
CA VAL A 74 -14.46 11.37 -11.06
C VAL A 74 -13.97 10.16 -11.83
N GLY A 75 -12.69 10.10 -12.10
CA GLY A 75 -12.06 8.95 -12.75
C GLY A 75 -10.89 8.47 -11.93
N MET A 76 -10.29 7.37 -12.39
CA MET A 76 -9.08 6.81 -11.77
C MET A 76 -7.91 7.04 -12.70
N GLN A 77 -6.77 7.32 -12.12
CA GLN A 77 -5.55 7.56 -12.87
C GLN A 77 -4.43 6.73 -12.27
N GLN A 78 -3.73 5.99 -13.14
CA GLN A 78 -2.60 5.20 -12.68
C GLN A 78 -1.43 6.13 -12.36
N MET A 79 -0.80 5.90 -11.22
CA MET A 79 0.33 6.71 -10.77
C MET A 79 1.62 5.99 -11.13
N THR A 80 2.05 6.14 -12.38
CA THR A 80 3.21 5.41 -12.89
C THR A 80 4.53 5.90 -12.30
N SER A 81 4.56 7.11 -11.79
CA SER A 81 5.76 7.67 -11.14
C SER A 81 5.82 7.36 -9.65
N GLY A 82 4.85 6.61 -9.13
CA GLY A 82 4.79 6.30 -7.71
C GLY A 82 4.05 7.36 -6.91
N VAL A 83 4.02 7.15 -5.61
CA VAL A 83 3.31 8.01 -4.67
C VAL A 83 4.34 8.77 -3.83
N PRO A 84 4.38 10.11 -3.92
CA PRO A 84 5.34 10.86 -3.11
C PRO A 84 4.98 10.80 -1.63
N LEU A 85 5.99 10.62 -0.79
CA LEU A 85 5.84 10.57 0.65
C LEU A 85 6.62 11.74 1.24
N GLY A 86 5.90 12.74 1.73
CA GLY A 86 6.55 13.88 2.39
C GLY A 86 6.93 13.52 3.82
N ALA A 87 8.09 13.97 4.25
CA ALA A 87 8.61 13.68 5.57
C ALA A 87 7.60 14.03 6.66
N GLY A 88 7.25 13.07 7.49
CA GLY A 88 6.35 13.28 8.61
C GLY A 88 4.87 13.41 8.24
N THR A 89 4.52 13.28 6.97
CA THR A 89 3.14 13.45 6.51
C THR A 89 2.51 12.09 6.23
N ALA A 90 1.41 11.79 6.88
CA ALA A 90 0.71 10.53 6.65
C ALA A 90 0.00 10.57 5.31
N VAL A 91 0.11 9.47 4.55
CA VAL A 91 -0.60 9.29 3.30
C VAL A 91 -1.53 8.11 3.50
N THR A 92 -2.82 8.34 3.33
CA THR A 92 -3.83 7.32 3.58
C THR A 92 -4.45 6.87 2.27
N PHE A 93 -4.40 5.57 2.04
CA PHE A 93 -5.06 4.94 0.90
C PHE A 93 -6.45 4.52 1.36
N THR A 94 -7.48 4.96 0.66
CA THR A 94 -8.86 4.72 1.08
C THR A 94 -9.75 4.51 -0.13
N PRO A 95 -10.88 3.82 0.06
CA PRO A 95 -11.86 3.68 -1.02
C PRO A 95 -12.29 5.06 -1.53
N GLY A 96 -12.31 5.21 -2.83
CA GLY A 96 -12.64 6.50 -3.44
C GLY A 96 -11.46 7.44 -3.58
N GLY A 97 -10.30 7.07 -3.06
CA GLY A 97 -9.07 7.84 -3.18
C GLY A 97 -7.95 6.97 -3.73
N MET A 98 -6.74 7.16 -3.23
CA MET A 98 -5.62 6.32 -3.64
C MET A 98 -5.83 4.89 -3.21
N HIS A 99 -5.42 3.97 -4.04
CA HIS A 99 -5.49 2.54 -3.71
C HIS A 99 -4.45 1.77 -4.51
N VAL A 100 -4.11 0.60 -3.97
CA VAL A 100 -3.31 -0.37 -4.72
C VAL A 100 -4.30 -1.30 -5.38
N MET A 101 -4.37 -1.26 -6.70
CA MET A 101 -5.28 -2.13 -7.44
C MET A 101 -4.61 -3.46 -7.68
N LEU A 102 -5.30 -4.53 -7.31
CA LEU A 102 -4.87 -5.90 -7.62
C LEU A 102 -5.53 -6.28 -8.94
N VAL A 103 -4.73 -6.53 -9.96
CA VAL A 103 -5.24 -6.75 -11.30
C VAL A 103 -5.23 -8.24 -11.62
N GLU A 104 -6.35 -8.73 -12.09
CA GLU A 104 -6.53 -10.13 -12.46
C GLU A 104 -6.26 -11.05 -11.27
N LEU A 105 -7.20 -11.02 -10.34
CA LEU A 105 -7.12 -11.86 -9.16
C LEU A 105 -7.08 -13.34 -9.56
N ALA A 106 -6.17 -14.08 -8.92
CA ALA A 106 -6.06 -15.52 -9.16
C ALA A 106 -7.24 -16.25 -8.54
N GLN A 107 -7.82 -15.67 -7.49
CA GLN A 107 -8.97 -16.23 -6.79
C GLN A 107 -9.66 -15.12 -6.02
N PRO A 108 -10.93 -15.29 -5.62
CA PRO A 108 -11.60 -14.27 -4.84
C PRO A 108 -10.90 -14.03 -3.51
N LEU A 109 -10.97 -12.79 -3.05
CA LEU A 109 -10.48 -12.44 -1.72
C LEU A 109 -11.59 -12.73 -0.71
N VAL A 110 -11.30 -13.57 0.26
CA VAL A 110 -12.29 -14.07 1.23
C VAL A 110 -12.04 -13.43 2.58
N VAL A 111 -13.11 -12.98 3.25
CA VAL A 111 -13.02 -12.34 4.55
C VAL A 111 -12.20 -13.20 5.52
N ASP A 112 -11.35 -12.55 6.28
CA ASP A 112 -10.46 -13.13 7.28
C ASP A 112 -9.21 -13.79 6.71
N ASP A 113 -9.12 -13.94 5.39
CA ASP A 113 -7.87 -14.38 4.79
C ASP A 113 -6.82 -13.27 4.92
N THR A 114 -5.56 -13.66 4.87
CA THR A 114 -4.46 -12.70 4.84
C THR A 114 -3.54 -13.05 3.69
N PHE A 115 -2.87 -12.05 3.17
CA PHE A 115 -1.82 -12.26 2.20
C PHE A 115 -0.77 -11.17 2.40
N GLU A 116 0.41 -11.39 1.84
CA GLU A 116 1.50 -10.44 2.02
C GLU A 116 1.61 -9.50 0.85
N VAL A 117 1.93 -8.24 1.14
CA VAL A 117 2.28 -7.26 0.13
C VAL A 117 3.68 -6.78 0.40
N THR A 118 4.41 -6.45 -0.65
CA THR A 118 5.75 -5.89 -0.55
C THR A 118 5.73 -4.51 -1.17
N LEU A 119 6.15 -3.52 -0.39
CA LEU A 119 6.23 -2.14 -0.83
C LEU A 119 7.68 -1.81 -1.14
N GLU A 120 7.91 -1.21 -2.30
CA GLU A 120 9.24 -0.82 -2.73
C GLU A 120 9.33 0.70 -2.83
N PHE A 121 10.41 1.25 -2.33
CA PHE A 121 10.59 2.69 -2.20
C PHE A 121 11.83 3.14 -2.98
N ALA A 122 11.85 4.44 -3.31
CA ALA A 122 13.01 5.00 -4.00
C ALA A 122 14.24 4.98 -3.11
N ARG A 123 14.07 5.15 -1.80
CA ARG A 123 15.20 5.26 -0.87
C ARG A 123 15.21 4.19 0.19
N ALA A 124 14.08 3.97 0.86
CA ALA A 124 14.02 3.02 1.96
C ALA A 124 14.08 1.60 1.43
N ASP A 125 14.44 0.66 2.30
CA ASP A 125 14.42 -0.76 1.97
C ASP A 125 12.98 -1.25 1.77
N PRO A 126 12.78 -2.27 0.96
CA PRO A 126 11.42 -2.83 0.79
C PRO A 126 10.85 -3.33 2.11
N ILE A 127 9.53 -3.20 2.23
CA ILE A 127 8.82 -3.67 3.42
C ILE A 127 7.76 -4.67 2.99
N THR A 128 7.74 -5.83 3.63
CA THR A 128 6.71 -6.84 3.42
C THR A 128 5.84 -6.93 4.67
N LEU A 129 4.53 -6.88 4.49
CA LEU A 129 3.60 -6.92 5.60
C LEU A 129 2.32 -7.66 5.23
N PRO A 130 1.61 -8.20 6.24
CA PRO A 130 0.35 -8.88 5.96
C PRO A 130 -0.79 -7.88 5.78
N VAL A 131 -1.73 -8.26 4.92
CA VAL A 131 -2.96 -7.51 4.67
C VAL A 131 -4.10 -8.44 5.01
N VAL A 132 -5.07 -7.96 5.79
CA VAL A 132 -6.25 -8.76 6.13
C VAL A 132 -7.39 -8.39 5.20
N VAL A 133 -8.16 -9.40 4.79
CA VAL A 133 -9.33 -9.19 3.93
C VAL A 133 -10.53 -8.96 4.83
N VAL A 134 -11.28 -7.88 4.58
CA VAL A 134 -12.44 -7.50 5.38
C VAL A 134 -13.64 -7.31 4.47
N GLU A 135 -14.82 -7.37 5.07
CA GLU A 135 -16.06 -7.27 4.32
C GLU A 135 -16.38 -5.83 3.94
N SER A 136 -15.99 -4.89 4.77
CA SER A 136 -16.24 -3.48 4.50
C SER A 136 -15.15 -2.67 5.18
N SER A 137 -15.09 -1.39 4.80
CA SER A 137 -14.10 -0.48 5.33
C SER A 137 -14.18 -0.43 6.86
N PRO A 138 -13.04 -0.57 7.53
CA PRO A 138 -13.01 -0.52 8.99
C PRO A 138 -13.45 0.81 9.55
#